data_731cbe10534f78bb7fa55cdebf892d8f
#
_entry.id   731cbe10534f78bb7fa55cdebf892d8f
#
_cell.length_a   1.000
_cell.length_b   1.000
_cell.length_c   1.000
_cell.angle_alpha   90.00
_cell.angle_beta   90.00
_cell.angle_gamma   90.00
#
_symmetry.space_group_name_H-M   'P 1'
#
loop_
_entity.id
_entity.type
_entity.pdbx_description
1 polymer ?
#
loop_
_entity_poly.entity_id
_entity_poly.type
_entity_poly.pdbx_seq_one_letter_code
_entity_poly.pdbx_strand_id
1 'polypeptide(L)'
;MTTKQDAIIGNARLVLADRVVEQGWVAIVDGKIAEFGEGRAPGGAEDAGGDLLMPGLIELHTDHLEMHYVPRPKVFWNPVAAVISYDGQLATSGITTVLDSLRVWREDGAEDVDGRAGDRKSTRLNSS
;
A
#
# COMPACT_ATOMS: atom_id res chain seq x y z
N MET A 1 26.44 13.25 -14.65
CA MET A 1 25.93 12.07 -13.91
C MET A 1 24.94 11.38 -14.83
N THR A 2 25.22 10.14 -15.24
CA THR A 2 24.30 9.37 -16.08
C THR A 2 23.22 8.83 -15.15
N THR A 3 22.02 9.37 -15.22
CA THR A 3 20.87 8.83 -14.52
C THR A 3 20.64 7.40 -15.03
N LYS A 4 20.74 6.43 -14.13
CA LYS A 4 20.50 5.04 -14.49
C LYS A 4 18.99 4.88 -14.65
N GLN A 5 18.56 4.52 -15.85
CA GLN A 5 17.18 4.10 -16.08
C GLN A 5 16.96 2.75 -15.38
N ASP A 6 16.00 2.69 -14.48
CA ASP A 6 15.73 1.48 -13.71
C ASP A 6 14.89 0.49 -14.51
N ALA A 7 13.84 0.96 -15.16
CA ALA A 7 12.97 0.14 -16.00
C ALA A 7 12.18 0.97 -17.01
N ILE A 8 11.77 0.34 -18.10
CA ILE A 8 10.65 0.79 -18.93
C ILE A 8 9.62 -0.33 -18.95
N ILE A 9 8.38 0.02 -18.73
CA ILE A 9 7.23 -0.88 -18.88
C ILE A 9 6.49 -0.43 -20.13
N GLY A 10 6.29 -1.33 -21.08
CA GLY A 10 5.62 -1.04 -22.34
C GLY A 10 4.47 -1.97 -22.62
N ASN A 11 3.75 -1.73 -23.72
CA ASN A 11 2.58 -2.52 -24.10
C ASN A 11 1.56 -2.61 -22.95
N ALA A 12 1.33 -1.49 -22.28
CA ALA A 12 0.40 -1.37 -21.17
C ALA A 12 -0.78 -0.45 -21.53
N ARG A 13 -1.93 -0.69 -20.94
CA ARG A 13 -3.03 0.27 -20.92
C ARG A 13 -2.87 1.19 -19.72
N LEU A 14 -2.50 2.46 -19.97
CA LEU A 14 -2.22 3.39 -18.89
C LEU A 14 -3.52 4.03 -18.38
N VAL A 15 -3.79 3.88 -17.09
CA VAL A 15 -4.92 4.56 -16.43
C VAL A 15 -4.43 5.91 -15.92
N LEU A 16 -4.79 6.97 -16.63
CA LEU A 16 -4.52 8.35 -16.24
C LEU A 16 -5.72 8.94 -15.48
N ALA A 17 -5.55 10.13 -14.95
CA ALA A 17 -6.60 10.79 -14.18
C ALA A 17 -7.86 11.14 -15.02
N ASP A 18 -7.70 11.32 -16.32
CA ASP A 18 -8.74 11.80 -17.24
C ASP A 18 -9.10 10.80 -18.34
N ARG A 19 -8.26 9.81 -18.60
CA ARG A 19 -8.45 8.83 -19.67
C ARG A 19 -7.66 7.54 -19.49
N VAL A 20 -7.98 6.54 -20.28
CA VAL A 20 -7.16 5.35 -20.47
C VAL A 20 -6.44 5.46 -21.81
N VAL A 21 -5.13 5.27 -21.81
CA VAL A 21 -4.31 5.13 -23.01
C VAL A 21 -4.22 3.65 -23.36
N GLU A 22 -4.83 3.23 -24.45
CA GLU A 22 -4.97 1.80 -24.81
C GLU A 22 -3.64 1.10 -25.10
N GLN A 23 -2.65 1.85 -25.54
CA GLN A 23 -1.29 1.35 -25.72
C GLN A 23 -0.30 2.42 -25.30
N GLY A 24 0.39 2.17 -24.22
CA GLY A 24 1.32 3.13 -23.66
C GLY A 24 2.52 2.48 -22.98
N TRP A 25 3.37 3.33 -22.44
CA TRP A 25 4.58 2.95 -21.74
C TRP A 25 4.93 3.95 -20.65
N VAL A 26 5.68 3.49 -19.66
CA VAL A 26 6.20 4.29 -18.54
C VAL A 26 7.69 4.01 -18.37
N ALA A 27 8.48 5.07 -18.23
CA ALA A 27 9.89 4.99 -17.87
C ALA A 27 10.10 5.38 -16.41
N ILE A 28 10.88 4.58 -15.71
CA ILE A 28 11.21 4.74 -14.29
C ILE A 28 12.69 5.06 -14.17
N VAL A 29 13.01 6.11 -13.44
CA VAL A 29 14.38 6.57 -13.17
C VAL A 29 14.47 6.94 -11.69
N ASP A 30 15.45 6.38 -10.99
CA ASP A 30 15.65 6.60 -9.56
C ASP A 30 14.37 6.35 -8.73
N GLY A 31 13.62 5.27 -9.08
CA GLY A 31 12.38 4.88 -8.40
C GLY A 31 11.19 5.81 -8.64
N LYS A 32 11.26 6.71 -9.63
CA LYS A 32 10.19 7.65 -9.96
C LYS A 32 9.78 7.51 -11.42
N ILE A 33 8.51 7.79 -11.70
CA ILE A 33 8.03 7.93 -13.07
C ILE A 33 8.68 9.18 -13.65
N ALA A 34 9.59 8.97 -14.62
CA ALA A 34 10.30 10.05 -15.29
C ALA A 34 9.57 10.51 -16.54
N GLU A 35 8.95 9.57 -17.26
CA GLU A 35 8.24 9.85 -18.50
C GLU A 35 7.18 8.77 -18.74
N PHE A 36 6.14 9.10 -19.49
CA PHE A 36 5.20 8.15 -20.06
C PHE A 36 4.76 8.63 -21.45
N GLY A 37 4.30 7.70 -22.27
CA GLY A 37 3.87 8.04 -23.62
C GLY A 37 2.89 7.04 -24.20
N GLU A 38 2.28 7.45 -25.31
CA GLU A 38 1.38 6.61 -26.10
C GLU A 38 2.17 5.85 -27.17
N GLY A 39 1.65 4.69 -27.59
CA GLY A 39 2.23 3.86 -28.62
C GLY A 39 3.36 2.96 -28.11
N ARG A 40 4.31 2.69 -29.00
CA ARG A 40 5.39 1.74 -28.73
C ARG A 40 6.43 2.33 -27.79
N ALA A 41 6.79 1.56 -26.77
CA ALA A 41 7.85 1.91 -25.83
C ALA A 41 9.23 2.03 -26.54
N PRO A 42 10.15 2.86 -26.00
CA PRO A 42 11.57 2.79 -26.32
C PRO A 42 12.14 1.38 -26.15
N GLY A 43 13.29 1.11 -26.80
CA GLY A 43 13.93 -0.20 -26.72
C GLY A 43 14.28 -0.63 -25.29
N GLY A 44 14.15 -1.93 -25.03
CA GLY A 44 14.46 -2.53 -23.73
C GLY A 44 13.30 -2.50 -22.72
N ALA A 45 12.09 -2.22 -23.19
CA ALA A 45 10.90 -2.23 -22.32
C ALA A 45 10.48 -3.67 -21.96
N GLU A 46 10.08 -3.83 -20.72
CA GLU A 46 9.36 -5.00 -20.24
C GLU A 46 7.92 -4.98 -20.79
N ASP A 47 7.46 -6.10 -21.33
CA ASP A 47 6.15 -6.21 -21.96
C ASP A 47 5.06 -6.50 -20.91
N ALA A 48 4.15 -5.55 -20.72
CA ALA A 48 3.01 -5.70 -19.82
C ALA A 48 1.85 -6.53 -20.45
N GLY A 49 2.00 -7.05 -21.66
CA GLY A 49 1.00 -7.92 -22.30
C GLY A 49 -0.37 -7.26 -22.57
N GLY A 50 -0.46 -5.95 -22.55
CA GLY A 50 -1.72 -5.21 -22.67
C GLY A 50 -2.51 -5.08 -21.37
N ASP A 51 -1.91 -5.42 -20.24
CA ASP A 51 -2.53 -5.27 -18.93
C ASP A 51 -2.69 -3.80 -18.53
N LEU A 52 -3.54 -3.54 -17.54
CA LEU A 52 -3.73 -2.21 -16.96
C LEU A 52 -2.54 -1.83 -16.09
N LEU A 53 -1.96 -0.68 -16.37
CA LEU A 53 -0.98 -0.03 -15.51
C LEU A 53 -1.60 1.22 -14.90
N MET A 54 -1.74 1.22 -13.60
CA MET A 54 -2.41 2.28 -12.85
C MET A 54 -1.63 2.62 -11.58
N PRO A 55 -1.83 3.81 -10.99
CA PRO A 55 -1.31 4.10 -9.65
C PRO A 55 -1.78 3.05 -8.65
N GLY A 56 -0.93 2.70 -7.70
CA GLY A 56 -1.32 1.83 -6.61
C GLY A 56 -2.48 2.41 -5.81
N LEU A 57 -3.32 1.55 -5.26
CA LEU A 57 -4.46 1.96 -4.46
C LEU A 57 -4.01 2.59 -3.14
N ILE A 58 -4.77 3.57 -2.68
CA ILE A 58 -4.56 4.23 -1.39
C ILE A 58 -5.74 3.88 -0.49
N GLU A 59 -5.46 3.17 0.60
CA GLU A 59 -6.43 2.90 1.65
C GLU A 59 -6.38 4.04 2.68
N LEU A 60 -7.43 4.84 2.72
CA LEU A 60 -7.46 6.06 3.52
C LEU A 60 -7.77 5.83 4.99
N HIS A 61 -8.36 4.69 5.33
CA HIS A 61 -8.71 4.34 6.71
C HIS A 61 -8.99 2.86 6.86
N THR A 62 -8.17 2.19 7.66
CA THR A 62 -8.38 0.79 8.03
C THR A 62 -7.94 0.56 9.47
N ASP A 63 -8.39 -0.54 10.07
CA ASP A 63 -7.91 -1.09 11.34
C ASP A 63 -7.53 -2.58 11.20
N HIS A 64 -7.25 -3.00 9.98
CA HIS A 64 -7.00 -4.41 9.67
C HIS A 64 -5.73 -4.97 10.30
N LEU A 65 -4.72 -4.14 10.60
CA LEU A 65 -3.52 -4.60 11.31
C LEU A 65 -3.88 -5.24 12.65
N GLU A 66 -4.95 -4.74 13.32
CA GLU A 66 -5.42 -5.32 14.57
C GLU A 66 -5.82 -6.79 14.42
N MET A 67 -6.43 -7.16 13.29
CA MET A 67 -6.84 -8.55 13.03
C MET A 67 -5.65 -9.50 12.86
N HIS A 68 -4.51 -8.98 12.38
CA HIS A 68 -3.27 -9.74 12.30
C HIS A 68 -2.55 -9.82 13.65
N TYR A 69 -2.67 -8.79 14.48
CA TYR A 69 -2.07 -8.74 15.81
C TYR A 69 -2.89 -9.46 16.87
N VAL A 70 -4.23 -9.29 16.83
CA VAL A 70 -5.19 -9.93 17.76
C VAL A 70 -6.17 -10.79 16.96
N PRO A 71 -5.74 -11.92 16.40
CA PRO A 71 -6.55 -12.73 15.49
C PRO A 71 -7.76 -13.38 16.19
N ARG A 72 -7.72 -13.46 17.50
CA ARG A 72 -8.82 -13.97 18.36
C ARG A 72 -8.78 -13.27 19.72
N PRO A 73 -9.90 -13.18 20.44
CA PRO A 73 -9.95 -12.61 21.78
C PRO A 73 -8.87 -13.23 22.70
N LYS A 74 -8.10 -12.36 23.36
CA LYS A 74 -7.01 -12.73 24.29
C LYS A 74 -5.81 -13.45 23.64
N VAL A 75 -5.71 -13.49 22.33
CA VAL A 75 -4.56 -14.06 21.59
C VAL A 75 -3.83 -12.93 20.90
N PHE A 76 -2.61 -12.67 21.35
CA PHE A 76 -1.72 -11.66 20.78
C PHE A 76 -0.60 -12.36 20.02
N TRP A 77 -0.41 -11.96 18.78
CA TRP A 77 0.70 -12.42 17.96
C TRP A 77 1.91 -11.49 18.08
N ASN A 78 3.05 -11.96 17.59
CA ASN A 78 4.23 -11.12 17.49
C ASN A 78 3.90 -9.92 16.58
N PRO A 79 4.11 -8.66 17.05
CA PRO A 79 3.73 -7.46 16.29
C PRO A 79 4.43 -7.37 14.94
N VAL A 80 5.72 -7.76 14.87
CA VAL A 80 6.48 -7.73 13.61
C VAL A 80 5.91 -8.73 12.61
N ALA A 81 5.59 -9.94 13.06
CA ALA A 81 4.96 -10.95 12.20
C ALA A 81 3.57 -10.50 11.73
N ALA A 82 2.81 -9.83 12.58
CA ALA A 82 1.51 -9.25 12.22
C ALA A 82 1.65 -8.19 11.11
N VAL A 83 2.61 -7.26 11.25
CA VAL A 83 2.89 -6.24 10.23
C VAL A 83 3.31 -6.87 8.91
N ILE A 84 4.24 -7.85 8.93
CA ILE A 84 4.70 -8.52 7.71
C ILE A 84 3.55 -9.25 7.02
N SER A 85 2.69 -9.92 7.78
CA SER A 85 1.53 -10.62 7.24
C SER A 85 0.54 -9.64 6.60
N TYR A 86 0.30 -8.51 7.26
CA TYR A 86 -0.58 -7.47 6.75
C TYR A 86 -0.01 -6.78 5.50
N ASP A 87 1.29 -6.47 5.49
CA ASP A 87 1.99 -5.91 4.33
C ASP A 87 1.84 -6.81 3.09
N GLY A 88 2.02 -8.12 3.26
CA GLY A 88 1.78 -9.10 2.19
C GLY A 88 0.34 -9.07 1.65
N GLN A 89 -0.65 -8.90 2.52
CA GLN A 89 -2.05 -8.77 2.11
C GLN A 89 -2.29 -7.47 1.33
N LEU A 90 -1.75 -6.35 1.80
CA LEU A 90 -1.85 -5.06 1.10
C LEU A 90 -1.21 -5.12 -0.29
N ALA A 91 0.02 -5.64 -0.37
CA ALA A 91 0.75 -5.75 -1.62
C ALA A 91 0.01 -6.61 -2.66
N THR A 92 -0.56 -7.75 -2.24
CA THR A 92 -1.33 -8.64 -3.14
C THR A 92 -2.68 -8.05 -3.54
N SER A 93 -3.17 -7.05 -2.82
CA SER A 93 -4.40 -6.32 -3.14
C SER A 93 -4.16 -5.07 -4.00
N GLY A 94 -2.89 -4.78 -4.36
CA GLY A 94 -2.52 -3.60 -5.13
C GLY A 94 -2.55 -2.30 -4.32
N ILE A 95 -2.61 -2.38 -3.00
CA ILE A 95 -2.54 -1.22 -2.11
C ILE A 95 -1.07 -0.87 -1.87
N THR A 96 -0.68 0.36 -2.20
CA THR A 96 0.70 0.86 -2.05
C THR A 96 0.85 1.89 -0.93
N THR A 97 -0.27 2.39 -0.43
CA THR A 97 -0.29 3.35 0.68
C THR A 97 -1.49 3.03 1.57
N VAL A 98 -1.27 2.98 2.87
CA VAL A 98 -2.33 2.71 3.85
C VAL A 98 -2.23 3.67 5.03
N LEU A 99 -3.38 4.19 5.46
CA LEU A 99 -3.54 4.95 6.69
C LEU A 99 -4.26 4.06 7.71
N ASP A 100 -3.47 3.35 8.51
CA ASP A 100 -3.99 2.42 9.51
C ASP A 100 -4.26 3.13 10.84
N SER A 101 -5.42 2.85 11.43
CA SER A 101 -5.82 3.36 12.75
C SER A 101 -5.37 2.38 13.82
N LEU A 102 -4.09 2.50 14.22
CA LEU A 102 -3.53 1.63 15.25
C LEU A 102 -4.20 1.88 16.60
N ARG A 103 -4.67 0.81 17.24
CA ARG A 103 -5.07 0.84 18.65
C ARG A 103 -3.85 0.56 19.51
N VAL A 104 -3.46 1.54 20.29
CA VAL A 104 -2.41 1.36 21.30
C VAL A 104 -3.06 0.80 22.56
N TRP A 105 -2.79 -0.48 22.84
CA TRP A 105 -3.22 -1.12 24.07
C TRP A 105 -2.22 -0.81 25.18
N ARG A 106 -2.73 -0.47 26.37
CA ARG A 106 -1.88 -0.55 27.57
C ARG A 106 -1.84 -2.01 28.03
N GLU A 107 -0.64 -2.55 28.20
CA GLU A 107 -0.42 -3.92 28.73
C GLU A 107 -0.77 -4.05 30.22
N ASP A 108 -1.04 -2.97 30.91
CA ASP A 108 -1.18 -2.91 32.38
C ASP A 108 -2.49 -3.51 32.89
N GLY A 109 -3.17 -4.34 32.13
CA GLY A 109 -4.29 -5.15 32.66
C GLY A 109 -5.29 -4.40 33.57
N ALA A 110 -5.26 -3.07 33.53
CA ALA A 110 -6.21 -2.23 34.21
C ALA A 110 -7.57 -2.43 33.57
N GLU A 111 -8.29 -3.44 34.00
CA GLU A 111 -9.74 -3.42 33.95
C GLU A 111 -10.14 -2.07 34.52
N ASP A 112 -10.76 -1.26 33.69
CA ASP A 112 -11.38 -0.04 34.14
C ASP A 112 -12.37 -0.43 35.25
N VAL A 113 -12.08 -0.04 36.47
CA VAL A 113 -12.76 -0.49 37.70
C VAL A 113 -14.24 -0.09 37.70
N ASP A 114 -14.66 0.67 36.71
CA ASP A 114 -16.02 1.24 36.58
C ASP A 114 -16.95 0.50 35.61
N GLY A 115 -16.52 -0.59 34.97
CA GLY A 115 -17.42 -1.39 34.10
C GLY A 115 -18.05 -0.62 32.94
N ARG A 116 -17.61 0.60 32.66
CA ARG A 116 -18.01 1.38 31.50
C ARG A 116 -17.04 1.07 30.37
N ALA A 117 -17.55 0.65 29.24
CA ALA A 117 -16.79 0.59 28.00
C ALA A 117 -16.23 1.99 27.72
N GLY A 118 -15.01 2.25 28.16
CA GLY A 118 -14.36 3.54 28.02
C GLY A 118 -14.26 3.88 26.56
N ASP A 119 -14.67 5.10 26.25
CA ASP A 119 -14.51 5.73 24.94
C ASP A 119 -13.03 5.67 24.54
N ARG A 120 -12.69 4.73 23.65
CA ARG A 120 -11.31 4.44 23.26
C ARG A 120 -10.87 5.51 22.29
N LYS A 121 -10.14 6.49 22.78
CA LYS A 121 -9.49 7.51 21.94
C LYS A 121 -8.50 6.84 21.01
N SER A 122 -8.82 6.76 19.73
CA SER A 122 -7.89 6.37 18.69
C SER A 122 -6.82 7.46 18.52
N THR A 123 -5.58 7.13 18.78
CA THR A 123 -4.46 8.03 18.46
C THR A 123 -4.05 7.76 17.02
N ARG A 124 -4.31 8.70 16.13
CA ARG A 124 -3.85 8.65 14.75
C ARG A 124 -2.36 8.97 14.72
N LEU A 125 -1.54 8.04 14.32
CA LEU A 125 -0.16 8.29 13.96
C LEU A 125 -0.11 8.57 12.46
N ASN A 126 0.09 9.83 12.09
CA ASN A 126 0.45 10.19 10.73
C ASN A 126 1.91 9.82 10.51
N SER A 127 2.19 8.83 9.70
CA SER A 127 3.52 8.58 9.16
C SER A 127 3.69 9.42 7.90
N SER A 128 4.60 10.39 7.99
CA SER A 128 5.06 11.19 6.85
C SER A 128 6.13 10.45 6.09
#